data_6efe4f931bf7a2b285ea94e024ed715d
#
_entry.id   6efe4f931bf7a2b285ea94e024ed715d
#
_cell.length_a   1.000
_cell.length_b   1.000
_cell.length_c   1.000
_cell.angle_alpha   90.00
_cell.angle_beta   90.00
_cell.angle_gamma   90.00
#
_symmetry.space_group_name_H-M   'P 1'
#
loop_
_entity.id
_entity.type
_entity.pdbx_description
1 polymer ?
#
loop_
_entity_poly.entity_id
_entity_poly.type
_entity_poly.pdbx_seq_one_letter_code
_entity_poly.pdbx_strand_id
1 'polypeptide(L)'
;MTVRVLVVDDQRTVREGLTALLDLVPEVELVGAAEDGARALELVGERRPDVVLMDLRMPGMDGVEATARIRATDPQVAVVVLTTHADDESVFSALRAGARGYLTKDAGIAEITRALTVVRDGQVLLEPSVQARLLEVVERGPVGLPVTRPAELTEREVQVLRLIADGLSNAEIAELLVVSEATVKTHVNHLFAKTGVRDRAQAVAYAFRMGVATR
;
A
#
# COMPACT_ATOMS: atom_id res chain seq x y z
N MET A 1 -11.89 -15.08 24.87
CA MET A 1 -10.58 -14.39 24.78
C MET A 1 -10.80 -13.02 24.22
N THR A 2 -10.38 -11.97 24.90
CA THR A 2 -10.57 -10.56 24.54
C THR A 2 -9.53 -10.16 23.48
N VAL A 3 -9.91 -9.36 22.50
CA VAL A 3 -9.01 -8.79 21.48
C VAL A 3 -8.50 -7.44 21.96
N ARG A 4 -7.20 -7.27 22.04
CA ARG A 4 -6.57 -6.00 22.43
C ARG A 4 -6.46 -5.07 21.23
N VAL A 5 -7.17 -3.95 21.27
CA VAL A 5 -7.33 -3.06 20.12
C VAL A 5 -6.73 -1.67 20.37
N LEU A 6 -5.95 -1.19 19.42
CA LEU A 6 -5.51 0.19 19.32
C LEU A 6 -6.31 0.89 18.21
N VAL A 7 -6.93 2.03 18.50
CA VAL A 7 -7.66 2.85 17.51
C VAL A 7 -6.77 3.98 17.03
N VAL A 8 -6.67 4.17 15.71
CA VAL A 8 -5.85 5.22 15.09
C VAL A 8 -6.69 5.99 14.05
N ASP A 9 -6.93 7.27 14.31
CA ASP A 9 -7.72 8.15 13.46
C ASP A 9 -7.36 9.61 13.78
N ASP A 10 -7.13 10.46 12.78
CA ASP A 10 -6.79 11.87 13.00
C ASP A 10 -8.00 12.70 13.48
N GLN A 11 -9.20 12.28 13.11
CA GLN A 11 -10.43 12.95 13.50
C GLN A 11 -10.83 12.60 14.92
N ARG A 12 -10.69 13.56 15.82
CA ARG A 12 -11.00 13.38 17.25
C ARG A 12 -12.37 12.80 17.51
N THR A 13 -13.41 13.31 16.83
CA THR A 13 -14.80 12.87 17.03
C THR A 13 -15.00 11.40 16.61
N VAL A 14 -14.37 10.97 15.49
CA VAL A 14 -14.40 9.59 15.03
C VAL A 14 -13.68 8.69 16.03
N ARG A 15 -12.48 9.08 16.43
CA ARG A 15 -11.66 8.33 17.39
C ARG A 15 -12.36 8.15 18.73
N GLU A 16 -12.95 9.23 19.31
CA GLU A 16 -13.73 9.16 20.56
C GLU A 16 -14.99 8.31 20.39
N GLY A 17 -15.69 8.41 19.26
CA GLY A 17 -16.88 7.60 18.97
C GLY A 17 -16.55 6.11 18.87
N LEU A 18 -15.49 5.74 18.11
CA LEU A 18 -15.06 4.34 17.99
C LEU A 18 -14.62 3.77 19.33
N THR A 19 -13.84 4.52 20.11
CA THR A 19 -13.40 4.07 21.45
C THR A 19 -14.58 3.82 22.37
N ALA A 20 -15.55 4.73 22.41
CA ALA A 20 -16.76 4.58 23.24
C ALA A 20 -17.61 3.37 22.81
N LEU A 21 -17.73 3.12 21.50
CA LEU A 21 -18.47 1.96 20.99
C LEU A 21 -17.75 0.64 21.28
N LEU A 22 -16.44 0.59 21.10
CA LEU A 22 -15.63 -0.61 21.35
C LEU A 22 -15.55 -0.98 22.83
N ASP A 23 -15.55 0.01 23.73
CA ASP A 23 -15.61 -0.22 25.19
C ASP A 23 -16.90 -0.93 25.65
N LEU A 24 -17.98 -0.86 24.86
CA LEU A 24 -19.23 -1.57 25.13
C LEU A 24 -19.21 -3.03 24.67
N VAL A 25 -18.16 -3.46 23.95
CA VAL A 25 -18.05 -4.81 23.39
C VAL A 25 -17.24 -5.70 24.32
N PRO A 26 -17.84 -6.72 24.95
CA PRO A 26 -17.17 -7.55 25.95
C PRO A 26 -15.95 -8.32 25.41
N GLU A 27 -15.91 -8.58 24.10
CA GLU A 27 -14.83 -9.29 23.43
C GLU A 27 -13.64 -8.39 23.07
N VAL A 28 -13.73 -7.08 23.30
CA VAL A 28 -12.70 -6.09 22.99
C VAL A 28 -12.10 -5.49 24.25
N GLU A 29 -10.80 -5.34 24.29
CA GLU A 29 -10.05 -4.56 25.27
C GLU A 29 -9.39 -3.39 24.53
N LEU A 30 -9.87 -2.18 24.75
CA LEU A 30 -9.25 -0.97 24.19
C LEU A 30 -7.96 -0.68 24.95
N VAL A 31 -6.80 -0.77 24.27
CA VAL A 31 -5.49 -0.56 24.90
C VAL A 31 -4.90 0.82 24.64
N GLY A 32 -5.54 1.62 23.76
CA GLY A 32 -5.13 2.99 23.49
C GLY A 32 -5.81 3.59 22.25
N ALA A 33 -5.53 4.85 22.04
CA ALA A 33 -5.95 5.59 20.85
C ALA A 33 -4.84 6.55 20.41
N ALA A 34 -4.65 6.73 19.11
CA ALA A 34 -3.64 7.60 18.50
C ALA A 34 -4.27 8.51 17.44
N GLU A 35 -3.70 9.70 17.27
CA GLU A 35 -4.14 10.69 16.29
C GLU A 35 -3.39 10.64 14.96
N ASP A 36 -2.29 9.90 14.90
CA ASP A 36 -1.47 9.73 13.70
C ASP A 36 -0.67 8.43 13.71
N GLY A 37 -0.01 8.13 12.59
CA GLY A 37 0.79 6.93 12.43
C GLY A 37 2.04 6.88 13.32
N ALA A 38 2.65 8.02 13.66
CA ALA A 38 3.84 8.06 14.50
C ALA A 38 3.49 7.67 15.94
N ARG A 39 2.41 8.25 16.47
CA ARG A 39 1.90 7.91 17.80
C ARG A 39 1.39 6.46 17.86
N ALA A 40 0.82 5.96 16.76
CA ALA A 40 0.41 4.56 16.67
C ALA A 40 1.60 3.60 16.84
N LEU A 41 2.74 3.87 16.18
CA LEU A 41 3.95 3.04 16.32
C LEU A 41 4.47 2.98 17.77
N GLU A 42 4.52 4.12 18.45
CA GLU A 42 4.91 4.19 19.86
C GLU A 42 3.99 3.32 20.73
N LEU A 43 2.67 3.49 20.57
CA LEU A 43 1.68 2.74 21.34
C LEU A 43 1.68 1.25 21.03
N VAL A 44 1.96 0.84 19.80
CA VAL A 44 2.14 -0.58 19.45
C VAL A 44 3.27 -1.18 20.28
N GLY A 45 4.43 -0.52 20.38
CA GLY A 45 5.55 -0.97 21.19
C GLY A 45 5.25 -1.02 22.70
N GLU A 46 4.55 -0.02 23.22
CA GLU A 46 4.21 0.11 24.64
C GLU A 46 3.07 -0.83 25.07
N ARG A 47 2.01 -0.90 24.28
CA ARG A 47 0.73 -1.52 24.67
C ARG A 47 0.54 -2.92 24.09
N ARG A 48 1.30 -3.29 23.06
CA ARG A 48 1.25 -4.59 22.39
C ARG A 48 -0.18 -5.02 22.05
N PRO A 49 -0.89 -4.26 21.17
CA PRO A 49 -2.21 -4.64 20.74
C PRO A 49 -2.16 -5.92 19.89
N ASP A 50 -3.25 -6.68 19.86
CA ASP A 50 -3.43 -7.77 18.90
C ASP A 50 -3.78 -7.22 17.52
N VAL A 51 -4.62 -6.15 17.51
CA VAL A 51 -5.12 -5.53 16.27
C VAL A 51 -5.06 -4.01 16.39
N VAL A 52 -4.63 -3.36 15.32
CA VAL A 52 -4.72 -1.91 15.12
C VAL A 52 -5.85 -1.63 14.15
N LEU A 53 -6.84 -0.82 14.57
CA LEU A 53 -7.87 -0.25 13.71
C LEU A 53 -7.34 1.08 13.18
N MET A 54 -7.04 1.17 11.89
CA MET A 54 -6.21 2.20 11.28
C MET A 54 -6.95 3.01 10.22
N ASP A 55 -7.06 4.32 10.39
CA ASP A 55 -7.41 5.19 9.26
C ASP A 55 -6.21 5.33 8.30
N LEU A 56 -6.50 5.46 7.01
CA LEU A 56 -5.47 5.63 5.99
C LEU A 56 -5.04 7.10 5.85
N ARG A 57 -5.98 8.03 5.95
CA ARG A 57 -5.72 9.44 5.64
C ARG A 57 -5.48 10.25 6.89
N MET A 58 -4.23 10.34 7.29
CA MET A 58 -3.80 11.12 8.45
C MET A 58 -2.64 12.06 8.07
N PRO A 59 -2.54 13.24 8.69
CA PRO A 59 -1.42 14.15 8.49
C PRO A 59 -0.11 13.54 9.02
N GLY A 60 1.01 13.90 8.40
CA GLY A 60 2.32 13.39 8.79
C GLY A 60 2.56 11.97 8.28
N MET A 61 2.59 11.00 9.17
CA MET A 61 2.67 9.58 8.80
C MET A 61 1.27 9.05 8.53
N ASP A 62 1.00 8.70 7.28
CA ASP A 62 -0.29 8.12 6.88
C ASP A 62 -0.45 6.66 7.34
N GLY A 63 -1.68 6.13 7.21
CA GLY A 63 -1.99 4.78 7.68
C GLY A 63 -1.34 3.68 6.83
N VAL A 64 -1.00 3.93 5.57
CA VAL A 64 -0.29 2.96 4.72
C VAL A 64 1.14 2.81 5.19
N GLU A 65 1.84 3.92 5.40
CA GLU A 65 3.21 3.93 5.93
C GLU A 65 3.26 3.34 7.34
N ALA A 66 2.33 3.74 8.22
CA ALA A 66 2.23 3.19 9.57
C ALA A 66 2.00 1.68 9.55
N THR A 67 1.09 1.18 8.70
CA THR A 67 0.84 -0.26 8.51
C THR A 67 2.11 -0.99 8.09
N ALA A 68 2.83 -0.49 7.08
CA ALA A 68 4.06 -1.12 6.60
C ALA A 68 5.13 -1.20 7.71
N ARG A 69 5.29 -0.14 8.50
CA ARG A 69 6.25 -0.10 9.62
C ARG A 69 5.85 -1.04 10.76
N ILE A 70 4.57 -1.06 11.17
CA ILE A 70 4.05 -1.99 12.18
C ILE A 70 4.32 -3.43 11.73
N ARG A 71 3.99 -3.78 10.49
CA ARG A 71 4.16 -5.14 9.97
C ARG A 71 5.62 -5.56 9.83
N ALA A 72 6.53 -4.61 9.63
CA ALA A 72 7.97 -4.87 9.57
C ALA A 72 8.59 -5.08 10.96
N THR A 73 8.13 -4.33 11.98
CA THR A 73 8.70 -4.39 13.34
C THR A 73 8.01 -5.42 14.22
N ASP A 74 6.71 -5.59 14.09
CA ASP A 74 5.90 -6.53 14.87
C ASP A 74 4.90 -7.30 13.97
N PRO A 75 5.33 -8.38 13.32
CA PRO A 75 4.50 -9.19 12.42
C PRO A 75 3.29 -9.87 13.09
N GLN A 76 3.23 -9.93 14.41
CA GLN A 76 2.10 -10.50 15.14
C GLN A 76 0.92 -9.53 15.19
N VAL A 77 1.19 -8.23 15.22
CA VAL A 77 0.15 -7.20 15.24
C VAL A 77 -0.57 -7.18 13.90
N ALA A 78 -1.86 -7.42 13.91
CA ALA A 78 -2.68 -7.34 12.71
C ALA A 78 -3.20 -5.90 12.51
N VAL A 79 -3.43 -5.51 11.27
CA VAL A 79 -3.99 -4.18 10.94
C VAL A 79 -5.30 -4.36 10.18
N VAL A 80 -6.35 -3.72 10.69
CA VAL A 80 -7.65 -3.53 10.03
C VAL A 80 -7.76 -2.07 9.64
N VAL A 81 -7.90 -1.83 8.35
CA VAL A 81 -8.12 -0.47 7.82
C VAL A 81 -9.59 -0.09 7.96
N LEU A 82 -9.83 1.14 8.42
CA LEU A 82 -11.15 1.75 8.50
C LEU A 82 -11.08 3.13 7.82
N THR A 83 -11.70 3.28 6.65
CA THR A 83 -11.59 4.51 5.85
C THR A 83 -12.92 4.99 5.30
N THR A 84 -13.04 6.29 5.01
CA THR A 84 -14.24 6.86 4.36
C THR A 84 -14.28 6.59 2.86
N HIS A 85 -13.14 6.30 2.23
CA HIS A 85 -13.04 6.13 0.78
C HIS A 85 -12.32 4.84 0.44
N ALA A 86 -13.02 3.95 -0.24
CA ALA A 86 -12.48 2.71 -0.79
C ALA A 86 -12.13 2.91 -2.28
N ASP A 87 -11.24 3.89 -2.60
CA ASP A 87 -10.68 3.96 -3.94
C ASP A 87 -9.65 2.82 -4.15
N ASP A 88 -9.51 2.39 -5.39
CA ASP A 88 -8.70 1.21 -5.74
C ASP A 88 -7.24 1.35 -5.29
N GLU A 89 -6.68 2.55 -5.40
CA GLU A 89 -5.28 2.83 -5.04
C GLU A 89 -5.05 2.71 -3.53
N SER A 90 -5.95 3.25 -2.72
CA SER A 90 -5.89 3.17 -1.25
C SER A 90 -6.03 1.73 -0.76
N VAL A 91 -6.98 0.96 -1.33
CA VAL A 91 -7.17 -0.46 -1.01
C VAL A 91 -5.91 -1.27 -1.29
N PHE A 92 -5.36 -1.14 -2.51
CA PHE A 92 -4.16 -1.90 -2.90
C PHE A 92 -2.92 -1.51 -2.09
N SER A 93 -2.75 -0.23 -1.82
CA SER A 93 -1.63 0.27 -1.03
C SER A 93 -1.67 -0.28 0.40
N ALA A 94 -2.84 -0.29 1.04
CA ALA A 94 -3.01 -0.84 2.37
C ALA A 94 -2.76 -2.37 2.43
N LEU A 95 -3.28 -3.12 1.47
CA LEU A 95 -3.05 -4.57 1.40
C LEU A 95 -1.57 -4.91 1.13
N ARG A 96 -0.90 -4.17 0.25
CA ARG A 96 0.56 -4.30 0.02
C ARG A 96 1.38 -3.97 1.26
N ALA A 97 0.94 -3.00 2.06
CA ALA A 97 1.56 -2.67 3.33
C ALA A 97 1.37 -3.77 4.39
N GLY A 98 0.48 -4.74 4.14
CA GLY A 98 0.26 -5.89 5.00
C GLY A 98 -0.99 -5.79 5.87
N ALA A 99 -1.94 -4.92 5.55
CA ALA A 99 -3.26 -4.91 6.17
C ALA A 99 -3.97 -6.25 5.94
N ARG A 100 -4.66 -6.75 6.97
CA ARG A 100 -5.42 -8.01 6.93
C ARG A 100 -6.93 -7.81 6.97
N GLY A 101 -7.39 -6.62 7.28
CA GLY A 101 -8.79 -6.24 7.23
C GLY A 101 -8.98 -4.92 6.51
N TYR A 102 -10.11 -4.77 5.84
CA TYR A 102 -10.49 -3.52 5.19
C TYR A 102 -11.99 -3.32 5.31
N LEU A 103 -12.39 -2.21 5.94
CA LEU A 103 -13.75 -1.77 6.16
C LEU A 103 -13.90 -0.30 5.79
N THR A 104 -15.11 0.10 5.43
CA THR A 104 -15.47 1.52 5.34
C THR A 104 -15.88 2.07 6.72
N LYS A 105 -15.79 3.38 6.93
CA LYS A 105 -16.22 4.04 8.18
C LYS A 105 -17.75 3.97 8.40
N ASP A 106 -18.50 3.48 7.40
CA ASP A 106 -19.93 3.20 7.52
C ASP A 106 -20.21 1.82 8.14
N ALA A 107 -19.17 1.01 8.34
CA ALA A 107 -19.32 -0.32 8.96
C ALA A 107 -19.88 -0.21 10.38
N GLY A 108 -20.86 -1.04 10.68
CA GLY A 108 -21.46 -1.13 12.01
C GLY A 108 -20.53 -1.79 13.02
N ILE A 109 -20.78 -1.57 14.32
CA ILE A 109 -19.95 -2.12 15.40
C ILE A 109 -19.82 -3.65 15.33
N ALA A 110 -20.88 -4.36 14.90
CA ALA A 110 -20.85 -5.81 14.74
C ALA A 110 -19.87 -6.27 13.65
N GLU A 111 -19.78 -5.51 12.55
CA GLU A 111 -18.86 -5.79 11.44
C GLU A 111 -17.41 -5.50 11.86
N ILE A 112 -17.19 -4.39 12.56
CA ILE A 112 -15.88 -4.03 13.11
C ILE A 112 -15.42 -5.13 14.09
N THR A 113 -16.27 -5.52 15.04
CA THR A 113 -15.94 -6.57 16.02
C THR A 113 -15.64 -7.90 15.36
N ARG A 114 -16.41 -8.27 14.33
CA ARG A 114 -16.13 -9.47 13.52
C ARG A 114 -14.77 -9.38 12.84
N ALA A 115 -14.45 -8.23 12.23
CA ALA A 115 -13.17 -8.03 11.56
C ALA A 115 -12.01 -8.16 12.53
N LEU A 116 -12.10 -7.52 13.70
CA LEU A 116 -11.07 -7.59 14.74
C LEU A 116 -10.80 -9.03 15.16
N THR A 117 -11.86 -9.83 15.38
CA THR A 117 -11.74 -11.23 15.80
C THR A 117 -11.12 -12.10 14.70
N VAL A 118 -11.61 -12.01 13.48
CA VAL A 118 -11.15 -12.78 12.31
C VAL A 118 -9.68 -12.50 12.01
N VAL A 119 -9.29 -11.22 12.06
CA VAL A 119 -7.95 -10.77 11.71
C VAL A 119 -6.93 -11.13 12.81
N ARG A 120 -7.32 -11.07 14.09
CA ARG A 120 -6.51 -11.57 15.22
C ARG A 120 -6.15 -13.05 15.02
N ASP A 121 -7.10 -13.87 14.57
CA ASP A 121 -6.91 -15.30 14.35
C ASP A 121 -6.09 -15.60 13.06
N GLY A 122 -5.48 -14.58 12.45
CA GLY A 122 -4.60 -14.71 11.32
C GLY A 122 -5.30 -14.79 9.96
N GLN A 123 -6.61 -14.67 9.93
CA GLN A 123 -7.39 -14.65 8.69
C GLN A 123 -7.44 -13.25 8.06
N VAL A 124 -7.96 -13.14 6.85
CA VAL A 124 -8.16 -11.88 6.14
C VAL A 124 -9.67 -11.63 6.03
N LEU A 125 -10.09 -10.41 6.35
CA LEU A 125 -11.47 -9.97 6.17
C LEU A 125 -11.51 -8.72 5.31
N LEU A 126 -12.13 -8.85 4.15
CA LEU A 126 -12.35 -7.74 3.22
C LEU A 126 -13.86 -7.57 3.04
N GLU A 127 -14.32 -6.33 3.04
CA GLU A 127 -15.69 -6.00 2.69
C GLU A 127 -16.03 -6.48 1.27
N PRO A 128 -17.27 -6.89 0.95
CA PRO A 128 -17.64 -7.42 -0.36
C PRO A 128 -17.30 -6.49 -1.53
N SER A 129 -17.43 -5.19 -1.36
CA SER A 129 -17.03 -4.16 -2.33
C SER A 129 -15.54 -4.21 -2.65
N VAL A 130 -14.69 -4.42 -1.65
CA VAL A 130 -13.25 -4.55 -1.76
C VAL A 130 -12.88 -5.90 -2.42
N GLN A 131 -13.57 -6.98 -2.05
CA GLN A 131 -13.38 -8.29 -2.68
C GLN A 131 -13.71 -8.25 -4.18
N ALA A 132 -14.85 -7.64 -4.56
CA ALA A 132 -15.23 -7.50 -5.97
C ALA A 132 -14.16 -6.74 -6.77
N ARG A 133 -13.62 -5.65 -6.24
CA ARG A 133 -12.55 -4.88 -6.86
C ARG A 133 -11.25 -5.67 -7.01
N LEU A 134 -10.89 -6.46 -6.00
CA LEU A 134 -9.72 -7.35 -6.10
C LEU A 134 -9.90 -8.40 -7.19
N LEU A 135 -11.11 -8.99 -7.30
CA LEU A 135 -11.43 -9.96 -8.35
C LEU A 135 -11.36 -9.32 -9.74
N GLU A 136 -11.94 -8.12 -9.92
CA GLU A 136 -11.81 -7.38 -11.19
C GLU A 136 -10.35 -7.15 -11.58
N VAL A 137 -9.50 -6.88 -10.61
CA VAL A 137 -8.07 -6.68 -10.83
C VAL A 137 -7.38 -8.00 -11.22
N VAL A 138 -7.74 -9.10 -10.57
CA VAL A 138 -7.19 -10.43 -10.90
C VAL A 138 -7.69 -10.91 -12.27
N GLU A 139 -8.96 -10.66 -12.60
CA GLU A 139 -9.55 -11.04 -13.89
C GLU A 139 -9.00 -10.23 -15.07
N ARG A 140 -8.69 -8.98 -14.85
CA ARG A 140 -8.02 -8.11 -15.85
C ARG A 140 -6.56 -8.52 -16.12
N GLY A 141 -6.06 -9.55 -15.43
CA GLY A 141 -4.64 -9.91 -15.39
C GLY A 141 -3.86 -9.02 -14.42
N PRO A 142 -2.52 -9.15 -14.35
CA PRO A 142 -1.77 -8.22 -13.52
C PRO A 142 -2.15 -6.83 -13.98
N VAL A 143 -3.06 -6.20 -13.23
CA VAL A 143 -3.38 -4.80 -13.43
C VAL A 143 -2.04 -4.12 -13.25
N GLY A 144 -1.46 -3.79 -14.38
CA GLY A 144 -0.64 -2.63 -14.33
C GLY A 144 -1.45 -1.63 -13.50
N LEU A 145 -0.94 -1.20 -12.37
CA LEU A 145 -1.27 0.09 -11.80
C LEU A 145 -1.64 0.98 -12.97
N PRO A 146 -2.71 1.81 -12.90
CA PRO A 146 -3.15 2.55 -14.07
C PRO A 146 -1.91 2.85 -14.85
N VAL A 147 -1.85 2.35 -16.09
CA VAL A 147 -0.76 2.70 -16.98
C VAL A 147 -0.99 4.20 -17.15
N THR A 148 -0.54 4.96 -16.17
CA THR A 148 -0.14 6.32 -16.43
C THR A 148 0.85 6.07 -17.54
N ARG A 149 0.36 6.30 -18.77
CA ARG A 149 1.19 6.21 -19.97
C ARG A 149 2.52 6.77 -19.53
N PRO A 150 3.63 5.95 -19.61
CA PRO A 150 4.89 6.31 -18.98
C PRO A 150 5.12 7.74 -19.35
N ALA A 151 5.10 8.65 -18.38
CA ALA A 151 4.88 10.06 -18.50
C ALA A 151 5.56 10.57 -19.77
N GLU A 152 4.81 10.67 -20.86
CA GLU A 152 5.25 11.14 -22.18
C GLU A 152 6.60 10.55 -22.69
N LEU A 153 6.91 9.28 -22.37
CA LEU A 153 8.06 8.63 -22.97
C LEU A 153 7.81 8.50 -24.48
N THR A 154 8.78 8.94 -25.26
CA THR A 154 8.78 8.71 -26.70
C THR A 154 8.93 7.21 -26.99
N GLU A 155 8.52 6.74 -28.15
CA GLU A 155 8.70 5.33 -28.56
C GLU A 155 10.15 4.87 -28.38
N ARG A 156 11.10 5.77 -28.64
CA ARG A 156 12.53 5.49 -28.50
C ARG A 156 12.95 5.32 -27.04
N GLU A 157 12.43 6.13 -26.15
CA GLU A 157 12.67 6.02 -24.70
C GLU A 157 12.02 4.73 -24.12
N VAL A 158 10.84 4.35 -24.59
CA VAL A 158 10.20 3.07 -24.24
C VAL A 158 11.05 1.89 -24.73
N GLN A 159 11.57 1.95 -25.93
CA GLN A 159 12.46 0.91 -26.48
C GLN A 159 13.76 0.78 -25.67
N VAL A 160 14.39 1.89 -25.31
CA VAL A 160 15.58 1.92 -24.44
C VAL A 160 15.25 1.37 -23.06
N LEU A 161 14.11 1.75 -22.47
CA LEU A 161 13.69 1.27 -21.17
C LEU A 161 13.50 -0.26 -21.16
N ARG A 162 12.93 -0.83 -22.22
CA ARG A 162 12.75 -2.29 -22.38
C ARG A 162 14.12 -2.98 -22.40
N LEU A 163 15.06 -2.50 -23.20
CA LEU A 163 16.41 -3.08 -23.31
C LEU A 163 17.20 -2.95 -22.00
N ILE A 164 16.98 -1.87 -21.23
CA ILE A 164 17.51 -1.74 -19.86
C ILE A 164 16.94 -2.83 -18.95
N ALA A 165 15.66 -3.13 -19.04
CA ALA A 165 15.00 -4.17 -18.25
C ALA A 165 15.47 -5.58 -18.64
N ASP A 166 15.83 -5.79 -19.91
CA ASP A 166 16.44 -7.02 -20.42
C ASP A 166 17.91 -7.17 -20.01
N GLY A 167 18.47 -6.20 -19.26
CA GLY A 167 19.80 -6.26 -18.69
C GLY A 167 20.94 -5.73 -19.58
N LEU A 168 20.66 -5.22 -20.78
CA LEU A 168 21.68 -4.76 -21.73
C LEU A 168 22.39 -3.49 -21.25
N SER A 169 23.69 -3.41 -21.39
CA SER A 169 24.50 -2.20 -21.18
C SER A 169 24.21 -1.13 -22.24
N ASN A 170 24.64 0.11 -22.00
CA ASN A 170 24.45 1.18 -22.98
C ASN A 170 25.18 0.90 -24.31
N ALA A 171 26.32 0.22 -24.28
CA ALA A 171 27.03 -0.19 -25.47
C ALA A 171 26.25 -1.22 -26.30
N GLU A 172 25.72 -2.27 -25.66
CA GLU A 172 24.89 -3.29 -26.30
C GLU A 172 23.58 -2.68 -26.87
N ILE A 173 22.97 -1.75 -26.11
CA ILE A 173 21.79 -1.00 -26.59
C ILE A 173 22.15 -0.16 -27.83
N ALA A 174 23.31 0.49 -27.83
CA ALA A 174 23.79 1.29 -28.94
C ALA A 174 24.00 0.45 -30.21
N GLU A 175 24.62 -0.73 -30.07
CA GLU A 175 24.78 -1.68 -31.17
C GLU A 175 23.44 -2.15 -31.72
N LEU A 176 22.52 -2.59 -30.83
CA LEU A 176 21.22 -3.12 -31.21
C LEU A 176 20.33 -2.06 -31.90
N LEU A 177 20.43 -0.81 -31.47
CA LEU A 177 19.63 0.29 -31.99
C LEU A 177 20.33 1.06 -33.14
N VAL A 178 21.54 0.66 -33.51
CA VAL A 178 22.37 1.27 -34.56
C VAL A 178 22.55 2.78 -34.33
N VAL A 179 22.95 3.15 -33.12
CA VAL A 179 23.22 4.54 -32.71
C VAL A 179 24.50 4.63 -31.90
N SER A 180 24.97 5.84 -31.60
CA SER A 180 26.13 6.02 -30.71
C SER A 180 25.74 5.76 -29.25
N GLU A 181 26.70 5.32 -28.42
CA GLU A 181 26.51 5.19 -26.98
C GLU A 181 26.15 6.53 -26.32
N ALA A 182 26.66 7.65 -26.84
CA ALA A 182 26.29 8.99 -26.40
C ALA A 182 24.80 9.28 -26.62
N THR A 183 24.23 8.80 -27.73
CA THR A 183 22.80 8.91 -28.03
C THR A 183 21.98 8.10 -27.04
N VAL A 184 22.40 6.88 -26.71
CA VAL A 184 21.74 6.05 -25.67
C VAL A 184 21.77 6.75 -24.33
N LYS A 185 22.91 7.30 -23.89
CA LYS A 185 23.03 8.07 -22.64
C LYS A 185 22.05 9.24 -22.59
N THR A 186 21.86 9.93 -23.70
CA THR A 186 20.90 11.03 -23.81
C THR A 186 19.46 10.53 -23.58
N HIS A 187 19.08 9.43 -24.24
CA HIS A 187 17.76 8.83 -24.03
C HIS A 187 17.55 8.35 -22.59
N VAL A 188 18.56 7.73 -21.98
CA VAL A 188 18.53 7.30 -20.57
C VAL A 188 18.34 8.50 -19.63
N ASN A 189 19.06 9.60 -19.84
CA ASN A 189 18.91 10.80 -19.02
C ASN A 189 17.52 11.43 -19.15
N HIS A 190 16.97 11.50 -20.37
CA HIS A 190 15.61 11.99 -20.58
C HIS A 190 14.56 11.08 -19.93
N LEU A 191 14.74 9.75 -20.07
CA LEU A 191 13.90 8.76 -19.43
C LEU A 191 13.92 8.93 -17.90
N PHE A 192 15.10 9.09 -17.29
CA PHE A 192 15.23 9.29 -15.83
C PHE A 192 14.55 10.60 -15.40
N ALA A 193 14.76 11.67 -16.13
CA ALA A 193 14.12 12.96 -15.84
C ALA A 193 12.58 12.89 -15.93
N LYS A 194 12.04 12.18 -16.93
CA LYS A 194 10.59 12.05 -17.14
C LYS A 194 9.92 11.09 -16.16
N THR A 195 10.63 10.04 -15.74
CA THR A 195 10.07 8.98 -14.88
C THR A 195 10.37 9.19 -13.39
N GLY A 196 11.27 10.12 -13.06
CA GLY A 196 11.72 10.37 -11.68
C GLY A 196 12.63 9.27 -11.12
N VAL A 197 13.02 8.26 -11.92
CA VAL A 197 13.99 7.24 -11.49
C VAL A 197 15.40 7.82 -11.41
N ARG A 198 16.19 7.38 -10.44
CA ARG A 198 17.50 7.95 -10.13
C ARG A 198 18.67 7.10 -10.61
N ASP A 199 18.41 5.82 -10.85
CA ASP A 199 19.44 4.85 -11.26
C ASP A 199 18.85 3.76 -12.15
N ARG A 200 19.76 2.93 -12.69
CA ARG A 200 19.42 1.84 -13.62
C ARG A 200 18.55 0.75 -12.95
N ALA A 201 18.81 0.43 -11.68
CA ALA A 201 18.04 -0.59 -10.97
C ALA A 201 16.59 -0.13 -10.77
N GLN A 202 16.38 1.16 -10.47
CA GLN A 202 15.05 1.76 -10.41
C GLN A 202 14.38 1.80 -11.79
N ALA A 203 15.12 2.01 -12.87
CA ALA A 203 14.58 1.96 -14.23
C ALA A 203 14.11 0.54 -14.60
N VAL A 204 14.86 -0.51 -14.23
CA VAL A 204 14.43 -1.91 -14.38
C VAL A 204 13.12 -2.15 -13.62
N ALA A 205 13.09 -1.79 -12.33
CA ALA A 205 11.89 -1.93 -11.51
C ALA A 205 10.69 -1.13 -12.09
N TYR A 206 10.95 0.05 -12.63
CA TYR A 206 9.95 0.88 -13.31
C TYR A 206 9.40 0.19 -14.57
N ALA A 207 10.27 -0.40 -15.42
CA ALA A 207 9.87 -1.09 -16.64
C ALA A 207 8.91 -2.26 -16.37
N PHE A 208 9.23 -3.11 -15.37
CA PHE A 208 8.36 -4.21 -14.95
C PHE A 208 7.05 -3.72 -14.35
N ARG A 209 7.10 -2.69 -13.51
CA ARG A 209 5.93 -2.08 -12.88
C ARG A 209 4.97 -1.48 -13.91
N MET A 210 5.50 -0.89 -14.98
CA MET A 210 4.71 -0.25 -16.04
C MET A 210 4.32 -1.20 -17.19
N GLY A 211 4.65 -2.50 -17.07
CA GLY A 211 4.34 -3.48 -18.11
C GLY A 211 5.11 -3.27 -19.43
N VAL A 212 6.18 -2.49 -19.41
CA VAL A 212 7.06 -2.26 -20.56
C VAL A 212 7.95 -3.48 -20.81
N ALA A 213 8.30 -4.21 -19.75
CA ALA A 213 8.99 -5.49 -19.79
C ALA A 213 8.17 -6.57 -19.07
N THR A 214 8.21 -7.79 -19.59
CA THR A 214 7.63 -9.02 -19.01
C THR A 214 8.75 -9.98 -18.64
N ARG A 215 8.54 -10.78 -17.58
CA ARG A 215 9.46 -11.89 -17.25
C ARG A 215 9.37 -12.99 -18.27
#